data_1c7a0f228c2b6604c58bc544fc726bef
#
_entry.id   1c7a0f228c2b6604c58bc544fc726bef
#
_cell.length_a   1.000
_cell.length_b   1.000
_cell.length_c   1.000
_cell.angle_alpha   90.00
_cell.angle_beta   90.00
_cell.angle_gamma   90.00
#
_symmetry.space_group_name_H-M   'P 1'
#
loop_
_entity.id
_entity.type
_entity.pdbx_description
1 polymer ?
#
loop_
_entity_poly.entity_id
_entity_poly.type
_entity_poly.pdbx_seq_one_letter_code
_entity_poly.pdbx_strand_id
1 'polypeptide(L)'
;MTCLMAASCRGGRYLIVNGVPHAGDVPPVSAFLESTSGAYTTTRTHGSAALVLFWERHLRRLADSAQILAGSRPEFFGSDHPRARFQAVSAAIRPFVEESLRAGLGLALRERDRAGSTEELAITALVRGSEEEEDGLDVFLHIGFFIPPVFGTAGAHLAVAGRGRDVAAAKYSDWARIRKGMEKMRPPPVTELLLTNDGDRILEGSVTNFFVVCRKVVHDMTDEALNDPESARLFEVQTAPLSDGVLPGVIRQLVIEICSSKGIPLQEVAPSWSDRELWKEAFVTSSLRLLQHVETIQAPISFKELHLKKTWKDASWEVKRFKGVGLITTEIQEYSCPFCQAAFLAPSFFFLAEGNSEQRKSGWIPNK
;
A
#
# COMPACT_ATOMS: atom_id res chain seq x y z
N MET A 1 22.36 5.90 -38.80
CA MET A 1 22.68 6.49 -37.49
C MET A 1 21.53 7.41 -37.13
N THR A 2 20.48 6.88 -36.58
CA THR A 2 19.30 7.65 -36.14
C THR A 2 19.50 7.99 -34.68
N CYS A 3 19.72 9.27 -34.41
CA CYS A 3 19.89 9.82 -33.07
C CYS A 3 18.57 9.68 -32.33
N LEU A 4 18.43 8.72 -31.40
CA LEU A 4 17.36 8.67 -30.44
C LEU A 4 17.55 9.86 -29.49
N MET A 5 16.84 10.95 -29.77
CA MET A 5 16.72 12.05 -28.84
C MET A 5 16.07 11.51 -27.56
N ALA A 6 16.83 11.41 -26.49
CA ALA A 6 16.33 11.17 -25.15
C ALA A 6 15.37 12.30 -24.80
N ALA A 7 14.07 12.01 -24.80
CA ALA A 7 13.07 12.92 -24.29
C ALA A 7 13.38 13.18 -22.81
N SER A 8 13.90 14.36 -22.52
CA SER A 8 14.12 14.85 -21.16
C SER A 8 12.74 15.02 -20.50
N CYS A 9 12.30 14.02 -19.74
CA CYS A 9 11.07 14.10 -18.95
C CYS A 9 11.28 15.14 -17.86
N ARG A 10 10.69 16.33 -18.01
CA ARG A 10 10.62 17.34 -16.98
C ARG A 10 9.82 16.76 -15.81
N GLY A 11 10.51 16.40 -14.72
CA GLY A 11 9.85 16.01 -13.46
C GLY A 11 10.17 14.63 -12.90
N GLY A 12 11.18 13.88 -13.42
CA GLY A 12 11.60 12.59 -12.81
C GLY A 12 10.50 11.51 -12.77
N ARG A 13 9.61 11.48 -13.79
CA ARG A 13 8.55 10.47 -13.95
C ARG A 13 8.67 9.78 -15.30
N TYR A 14 8.38 8.49 -15.32
CA TYR A 14 8.45 7.66 -16.53
C TYR A 14 7.17 6.85 -16.65
N LEU A 15 6.64 6.73 -17.85
CA LEU A 15 5.55 5.84 -18.20
C LEU A 15 6.05 4.90 -19.30
N ILE A 16 5.88 3.61 -19.05
CA ILE A 16 6.18 2.56 -20.02
C ILE A 16 4.86 1.89 -20.37
N VAL A 17 4.58 1.74 -21.65
CA VAL A 17 3.38 1.09 -22.17
C VAL A 17 3.83 -0.12 -23.01
N ASN A 18 3.42 -1.30 -22.60
CA ASN A 18 3.75 -2.57 -23.28
C ASN A 18 5.27 -2.70 -23.57
N GLY A 19 6.11 -2.41 -22.55
CA GLY A 19 7.57 -2.46 -22.65
C GLY A 19 8.22 -1.24 -23.34
N VAL A 20 7.44 -0.32 -23.94
CA VAL A 20 7.95 0.83 -24.69
C VAL A 20 7.83 2.12 -23.87
N PRO A 21 8.92 2.90 -23.71
CA PRO A 21 8.86 4.19 -23.04
C PRO A 21 7.96 5.19 -23.76
N HIS A 22 7.04 5.81 -23.03
CA HIS A 22 6.18 6.87 -23.56
C HIS A 22 6.99 8.16 -23.79
N ALA A 23 6.84 8.77 -24.97
CA ALA A 23 7.61 9.94 -25.37
C ALA A 23 7.04 11.29 -24.89
N GLY A 24 5.82 11.32 -24.35
CA GLY A 24 5.13 12.52 -23.92
C GLY A 24 5.37 12.88 -22.43
N ASP A 25 4.75 13.97 -21.99
CA ASP A 25 4.74 14.35 -20.59
C ASP A 25 4.03 13.29 -19.74
N VAL A 26 4.67 12.87 -18.64
CA VAL A 26 4.12 11.86 -17.73
C VAL A 26 3.40 12.55 -16.58
N PRO A 27 2.08 12.33 -16.42
CA PRO A 27 1.31 12.95 -15.35
C PRO A 27 1.72 12.38 -13.98
N PRO A 28 1.37 13.05 -12.87
CA PRO A 28 1.45 12.45 -11.54
C PRO A 28 0.66 11.14 -11.48
N VAL A 29 1.12 10.18 -10.67
CA VAL A 29 0.49 8.85 -10.55
C VAL A 29 -1.00 8.91 -10.19
N SER A 30 -1.43 9.90 -9.43
CA SER A 30 -2.85 10.11 -9.12
C SER A 30 -3.68 10.42 -10.36
N ALA A 31 -3.20 11.36 -11.20
CA ALA A 31 -3.86 11.72 -12.44
C ALA A 31 -3.84 10.55 -13.46
N PHE A 32 -2.73 9.81 -13.53
CA PHE A 32 -2.63 8.59 -14.33
C PHE A 32 -3.68 7.56 -13.90
N LEU A 33 -3.81 7.25 -12.60
CA LEU A 33 -4.81 6.31 -12.10
C LEU A 33 -6.25 6.80 -12.25
N GLU A 34 -6.49 8.11 -12.27
CA GLU A 34 -7.81 8.69 -12.52
C GLU A 34 -8.22 8.58 -13.99
N SER A 35 -7.26 8.60 -14.91
CA SER A 35 -7.50 8.58 -16.36
C SER A 35 -7.45 7.19 -17.00
N THR A 36 -6.83 6.22 -16.32
CA THR A 36 -6.60 4.87 -16.88
C THR A 36 -7.25 3.83 -16.00
N SER A 37 -8.33 3.21 -16.47
CA SER A 37 -9.05 2.14 -15.74
C SER A 37 -8.32 0.82 -15.86
N GLY A 38 -8.30 0.02 -14.78
CA GLY A 38 -7.68 -1.30 -14.74
C GLY A 38 -7.29 -1.77 -13.35
N ALA A 39 -6.78 -3.00 -13.26
CA ALA A 39 -6.15 -3.52 -12.06
C ALA A 39 -4.77 -2.90 -11.89
N TYR A 40 -4.39 -2.53 -10.66
CA TYR A 40 -3.06 -1.98 -10.43
C TYR A 40 -2.43 -2.45 -9.14
N THR A 41 -1.12 -2.32 -9.07
CA THR A 41 -0.34 -2.50 -7.84
C THR A 41 0.69 -1.39 -7.72
N THR A 42 1.04 -1.03 -6.48
CA THR A 42 2.08 -0.02 -6.22
C THR A 42 3.07 -0.57 -5.22
N THR A 43 4.36 -0.43 -5.51
CA THR A 43 5.47 -0.73 -4.62
C THR A 43 6.54 0.35 -4.75
N ARG A 44 7.69 0.16 -4.12
CA ARG A 44 8.86 1.03 -4.25
C ARG A 44 10.15 0.25 -4.21
N THR A 45 11.21 0.90 -4.59
CA THR A 45 12.55 0.39 -4.35
C THR A 45 12.98 0.62 -2.90
N HIS A 46 14.09 0.00 -2.52
CA HIS A 46 14.75 0.13 -1.23
C HIS A 46 16.25 -0.04 -1.36
N GLY A 47 17.01 0.53 -0.40
CA GLY A 47 18.46 0.42 -0.36
C GLY A 47 19.13 1.18 -1.49
N SER A 48 18.76 2.43 -1.70
CA SER A 48 19.21 3.23 -2.83
C SER A 48 18.88 2.59 -4.17
N ALA A 49 17.65 2.14 -4.30
CA ALA A 49 17.11 1.46 -5.48
C ALA A 49 17.81 0.13 -5.83
N ALA A 50 18.42 -0.56 -4.84
CA ALA A 50 19.08 -1.86 -5.06
C ALA A 50 18.08 -3.02 -5.24
N LEU A 51 16.88 -2.92 -4.68
CA LEU A 51 15.85 -3.95 -4.77
C LEU A 51 14.44 -3.34 -4.83
N VAL A 52 13.49 -4.09 -5.41
CA VAL A 52 12.05 -3.75 -5.41
C VAL A 52 11.38 -4.54 -4.28
N LEU A 53 10.64 -3.83 -3.40
CA LEU A 53 10.01 -4.44 -2.24
C LEU A 53 8.87 -5.38 -2.61
N PHE A 54 8.91 -6.60 -2.07
CA PHE A 54 7.83 -7.59 -2.12
C PHE A 54 7.25 -7.84 -3.53
N TRP A 55 8.09 -7.80 -4.57
CA TRP A 55 7.67 -7.82 -5.96
C TRP A 55 6.76 -9.01 -6.29
N GLU A 56 7.11 -10.21 -5.82
CA GLU A 56 6.32 -11.42 -6.03
C GLU A 56 4.90 -11.32 -5.45
N ARG A 57 4.77 -10.72 -4.27
CA ARG A 57 3.45 -10.49 -3.65
C ARG A 57 2.64 -9.47 -4.42
N HIS A 58 3.31 -8.45 -4.99
CA HIS A 58 2.68 -7.43 -5.82
C HIS A 58 2.19 -8.00 -7.14
N LEU A 59 2.96 -8.85 -7.80
CA LEU A 59 2.55 -9.53 -9.02
C LEU A 59 1.35 -10.46 -8.79
N ARG A 60 1.39 -11.25 -7.72
CA ARG A 60 0.26 -12.11 -7.35
C ARG A 60 -1.01 -11.30 -7.12
N ARG A 61 -0.94 -10.24 -6.28
CA ARG A 61 -2.10 -9.38 -6.03
C ARG A 61 -2.60 -8.69 -7.31
N LEU A 62 -1.70 -8.29 -8.22
CA LEU A 62 -2.08 -7.70 -9.50
C LEU A 62 -2.89 -8.71 -10.34
N ALA A 63 -2.41 -9.94 -10.45
CA ALA A 63 -3.11 -11.01 -11.16
C ALA A 63 -4.48 -11.32 -10.52
N ASP A 64 -4.52 -11.47 -9.19
CA ASP A 64 -5.77 -11.71 -8.44
C ASP A 64 -6.77 -10.55 -8.65
N SER A 65 -6.30 -9.30 -8.58
CA SER A 65 -7.15 -8.12 -8.80
C SER A 65 -7.71 -8.09 -10.21
N ALA A 66 -6.89 -8.37 -11.21
CA ALA A 66 -7.31 -8.41 -12.60
C ALA A 66 -8.33 -9.54 -12.83
N GLN A 67 -8.14 -10.71 -12.22
CA GLN A 67 -9.10 -11.83 -12.30
C GLN A 67 -10.45 -11.47 -11.68
N ILE A 68 -10.45 -10.83 -10.51
CA ILE A 68 -11.67 -10.38 -9.83
C ILE A 68 -12.41 -9.35 -10.69
N LEU A 69 -11.68 -8.40 -11.26
CA LEU A 69 -12.26 -7.35 -12.11
C LEU A 69 -12.78 -7.89 -13.43
N ALA A 70 -12.11 -8.86 -14.05
CA ALA A 70 -12.63 -9.53 -15.24
C ALA A 70 -14.01 -10.18 -15.02
N GLY A 71 -14.30 -10.56 -13.77
CA GLY A 71 -15.62 -11.09 -13.40
C GLY A 71 -16.64 -10.06 -12.91
N SER A 72 -16.20 -8.96 -12.29
CA SER A 72 -17.07 -7.96 -11.65
C SER A 72 -17.18 -6.65 -12.42
N ARG A 73 -16.20 -6.34 -13.26
CA ARG A 73 -16.05 -5.11 -14.07
C ARG A 73 -15.52 -5.47 -15.46
N PRO A 74 -16.30 -6.27 -16.25
CA PRO A 74 -15.84 -6.77 -17.56
C PRO A 74 -15.42 -5.66 -18.53
N GLU A 75 -15.98 -4.45 -18.37
CA GLU A 75 -15.61 -3.27 -19.16
C GLU A 75 -14.12 -2.91 -19.11
N PHE A 76 -13.39 -3.35 -18.10
CA PHE A 76 -11.93 -3.12 -18.02
C PHE A 76 -11.13 -4.08 -18.90
N PHE A 77 -11.74 -5.14 -19.38
CA PHE A 77 -11.09 -6.20 -20.15
C PHE A 77 -11.74 -6.49 -21.50
N GLY A 78 -12.70 -5.67 -21.92
CA GLY A 78 -13.14 -5.48 -23.31
C GLY A 78 -13.74 -6.69 -24.01
N SER A 79 -14.45 -7.66 -23.35
CA SER A 79 -15.00 -8.79 -24.09
C SER A 79 -16.29 -9.41 -23.50
N ASP A 80 -17.05 -10.12 -24.38
CA ASP A 80 -18.24 -10.88 -24.01
C ASP A 80 -17.96 -12.16 -23.19
N HIS A 81 -16.69 -12.61 -23.12
CA HIS A 81 -16.27 -13.81 -22.36
C HIS A 81 -15.01 -13.59 -21.50
N PRO A 82 -15.02 -12.63 -20.54
CA PRO A 82 -13.81 -12.20 -19.84
C PRO A 82 -13.15 -13.28 -18.98
N ARG A 83 -13.92 -14.24 -18.42
CA ARG A 83 -13.38 -15.25 -17.51
C ARG A 83 -12.51 -16.33 -18.18
N ALA A 84 -12.93 -16.84 -19.34
CA ALA A 84 -12.17 -17.88 -20.07
C ALA A 84 -10.86 -17.30 -20.63
N ARG A 85 -10.92 -16.07 -21.13
CA ARG A 85 -9.77 -15.29 -21.58
C ARG A 85 -8.78 -15.02 -20.49
N PHE A 86 -9.26 -14.58 -19.34
CA PHE A 86 -8.39 -14.14 -18.24
C PHE A 86 -7.59 -15.30 -17.62
N GLN A 87 -8.08 -16.54 -17.62
CA GLN A 87 -7.29 -17.70 -17.17
C GLN A 87 -6.05 -17.95 -18.05
N ALA A 88 -6.18 -17.77 -19.37
CA ALA A 88 -5.04 -17.84 -20.30
C ALA A 88 -4.08 -16.66 -20.14
N VAL A 89 -4.62 -15.48 -19.82
CA VAL A 89 -3.90 -14.21 -19.76
C VAL A 89 -3.22 -14.00 -18.40
N SER A 90 -3.73 -14.54 -17.29
CA SER A 90 -3.13 -14.37 -15.97
C SER A 90 -1.70 -14.91 -15.89
N ALA A 91 -1.40 -15.99 -16.62
CA ALA A 91 -0.04 -16.51 -16.78
C ALA A 91 0.88 -15.56 -17.59
N ALA A 92 0.30 -14.75 -18.48
CA ALA A 92 1.02 -13.81 -19.31
C ALA A 92 1.29 -12.45 -18.63
N ILE A 93 0.55 -12.08 -17.57
CA ILE A 93 0.73 -10.79 -16.88
C ILE A 93 2.19 -10.62 -16.40
N ARG A 94 2.75 -11.64 -15.77
CA ARG A 94 4.11 -11.57 -15.19
C ARG A 94 5.17 -11.19 -16.23
N PRO A 95 5.35 -11.90 -17.36
CA PRO A 95 6.38 -11.56 -18.34
C PRO A 95 6.26 -10.14 -18.87
N PHE A 96 5.05 -9.69 -19.21
CA PHE A 96 4.82 -8.34 -19.74
C PHE A 96 5.10 -7.24 -18.72
N VAL A 97 4.68 -7.45 -17.46
CA VAL A 97 4.95 -6.48 -16.39
C VAL A 97 6.43 -6.43 -16.06
N GLU A 98 7.13 -7.58 -16.03
CA GLU A 98 8.57 -7.63 -15.78
C GLU A 98 9.39 -7.03 -16.92
N GLU A 99 8.99 -7.20 -18.17
CA GLU A 99 9.60 -6.55 -19.31
C GLU A 99 9.50 -5.03 -19.21
N SER A 100 8.28 -4.53 -18.97
CA SER A 100 8.03 -3.11 -18.75
C SER A 100 8.81 -2.57 -17.54
N LEU A 101 8.94 -3.37 -16.47
CA LEU A 101 9.71 -3.01 -15.27
C LEU A 101 11.20 -2.86 -15.61
N ARG A 102 11.80 -3.81 -16.31
CA ARG A 102 13.21 -3.73 -16.72
C ARG A 102 13.48 -2.49 -17.59
N ALA A 103 12.60 -2.23 -18.58
CA ALA A 103 12.70 -1.05 -19.44
C ALA A 103 12.64 0.25 -18.62
N GLY A 104 11.63 0.39 -17.75
CA GLY A 104 11.41 1.59 -16.96
C GLY A 104 12.48 1.82 -15.90
N LEU A 105 12.89 0.78 -15.17
CA LEU A 105 13.97 0.89 -14.19
C LEU A 105 15.29 1.28 -14.83
N GLY A 106 15.61 0.72 -16.00
CA GLY A 106 16.81 1.08 -16.74
C GLY A 106 16.86 2.57 -17.10
N LEU A 107 15.71 3.21 -17.38
CA LEU A 107 15.64 4.66 -17.59
C LEU A 107 15.76 5.45 -16.30
N ALA A 108 14.95 5.12 -15.30
CA ALA A 108 14.88 5.85 -14.03
C ALA A 108 16.20 5.81 -13.25
N LEU A 109 16.89 4.66 -13.24
CA LEU A 109 18.20 4.51 -12.58
C LEU A 109 19.29 5.34 -13.26
N ARG A 110 19.35 5.34 -14.59
CA ARG A 110 20.31 6.19 -15.32
C ARG A 110 20.11 7.68 -15.03
N GLU A 111 18.87 8.14 -14.94
CA GLU A 111 18.60 9.55 -14.63
C GLU A 111 18.92 9.87 -13.17
N ARG A 112 18.57 8.98 -12.27
CA ARG A 112 18.92 9.08 -10.84
C ARG A 112 20.44 9.22 -10.66
N ASP A 113 21.23 8.37 -11.35
CA ASP A 113 22.69 8.38 -11.26
C ASP A 113 23.27 9.67 -11.86
N ARG A 114 22.71 10.16 -12.99
CA ARG A 114 23.10 11.47 -13.58
C ARG A 114 22.81 12.64 -12.65
N ALA A 115 21.67 12.57 -11.92
CA ALA A 115 21.28 13.60 -10.96
C ALA A 115 22.03 13.49 -9.63
N GLY A 116 22.82 12.43 -9.39
CA GLY A 116 23.44 12.15 -8.09
C GLY A 116 22.40 11.95 -6.98
N SER A 117 21.18 11.53 -7.30
CA SER A 117 20.09 11.37 -6.34
C SER A 117 20.19 10.02 -5.62
N THR A 118 19.84 10.04 -4.32
CA THR A 118 19.73 8.84 -3.48
C THR A 118 18.26 8.42 -3.25
N GLU A 119 17.32 9.09 -3.90
CA GLU A 119 15.89 8.81 -3.77
C GLU A 119 15.57 7.39 -4.22
N GLU A 120 14.55 6.82 -3.58
CA GLU A 120 13.92 5.57 -4.03
C GLU A 120 13.00 5.83 -5.24
N LEU A 121 12.51 4.78 -5.85
CA LEU A 121 11.56 4.83 -6.95
C LEU A 121 10.22 4.26 -6.51
N ALA A 122 9.14 5.03 -6.62
CA ALA A 122 7.78 4.52 -6.53
C ALA A 122 7.38 3.92 -7.87
N ILE A 123 6.87 2.70 -7.86
CA ILE A 123 6.55 1.89 -9.03
C ILE A 123 5.08 1.52 -8.98
N THR A 124 4.31 1.90 -9.99
CA THR A 124 2.90 1.52 -10.14
C THR A 124 2.72 0.79 -11.47
N ALA A 125 2.35 -0.48 -11.39
CA ALA A 125 1.98 -1.29 -12.55
C ALA A 125 0.46 -1.38 -12.66
N LEU A 126 -0.10 -1.12 -13.85
CA LEU A 126 -1.52 -1.24 -14.16
C LEU A 126 -1.69 -2.14 -15.36
N VAL A 127 -2.70 -3.00 -15.32
CA VAL A 127 -3.09 -3.88 -16.43
C VAL A 127 -4.58 -3.74 -16.74
N ARG A 128 -4.91 -3.75 -18.03
CA ARG A 128 -6.28 -3.80 -18.54
C ARG A 128 -6.35 -4.63 -19.81
N GLY A 129 -7.51 -4.91 -20.34
CA GLY A 129 -7.66 -5.46 -21.69
C GLY A 129 -7.14 -4.47 -22.74
N SER A 130 -6.54 -4.97 -23.80
CA SER A 130 -6.09 -4.13 -24.90
C SER A 130 -7.29 -3.62 -25.71
N GLU A 131 -7.19 -2.37 -26.18
CA GLU A 131 -8.17 -1.79 -27.11
C GLU A 131 -7.81 -2.13 -28.58
N GLU A 132 -6.56 -2.51 -28.84
CA GLU A 132 -6.05 -2.78 -30.18
C GLU A 132 -6.07 -4.28 -30.53
N GLU A 133 -5.88 -5.14 -29.54
CA GLU A 133 -5.83 -6.59 -29.71
C GLU A 133 -7.00 -7.27 -28.97
N GLU A 134 -7.83 -8.01 -29.71
CA GLU A 134 -9.04 -8.63 -29.17
C GLU A 134 -8.81 -9.54 -27.97
N ASP A 135 -7.63 -10.16 -27.84
CA ASP A 135 -7.20 -11.03 -26.73
C ASP A 135 -5.98 -10.50 -25.97
N GLY A 136 -5.59 -9.25 -26.22
CA GLY A 136 -4.39 -8.63 -25.67
C GLY A 136 -4.59 -8.01 -24.30
N LEU A 137 -3.46 -7.76 -23.60
CA LEU A 137 -3.39 -6.95 -22.39
C LEU A 137 -2.53 -5.72 -22.64
N ASP A 138 -3.01 -4.57 -22.21
CA ASP A 138 -2.18 -3.39 -22.05
C ASP A 138 -1.57 -3.35 -20.66
N VAL A 139 -0.26 -3.17 -20.62
CA VAL A 139 0.54 -3.02 -19.41
C VAL A 139 1.11 -1.62 -19.35
N PHE A 140 0.79 -0.91 -18.29
CA PHE A 140 1.31 0.42 -18.01
C PHE A 140 2.17 0.36 -16.75
N LEU A 141 3.37 0.92 -16.82
CA LEU A 141 4.25 1.05 -15.69
C LEU A 141 4.62 2.51 -15.48
N HIS A 142 4.16 3.09 -14.37
CA HIS A 142 4.50 4.44 -13.96
C HIS A 142 5.59 4.37 -12.87
N ILE A 143 6.70 5.08 -13.10
CA ILE A 143 7.81 5.20 -12.15
C ILE A 143 8.03 6.67 -11.83
N GLY A 144 8.21 6.99 -10.55
CA GLY A 144 8.56 8.33 -10.08
C GLY A 144 9.57 8.30 -8.95
N PHE A 145 10.35 9.34 -8.79
CA PHE A 145 11.22 9.51 -7.63
C PHE A 145 10.41 9.64 -6.35
N PHE A 146 10.91 9.05 -5.27
CA PHE A 146 10.19 8.93 -4.02
C PHE A 146 11.13 8.96 -2.81
N ILE A 147 10.78 9.80 -1.84
CA ILE A 147 11.46 9.84 -0.55
C ILE A 147 10.56 9.11 0.45
N PRO A 148 10.95 7.91 0.91
CA PRO A 148 10.16 7.20 1.92
C PRO A 148 10.08 7.99 3.23
N PRO A 149 8.90 8.08 3.86
CA PRO A 149 8.83 8.68 5.18
C PRO A 149 9.65 7.86 6.18
N VAL A 150 10.34 8.55 7.06
CA VAL A 150 11.09 7.92 8.15
C VAL A 150 10.09 7.54 9.25
N PHE A 151 10.14 6.28 9.67
CA PHE A 151 9.29 5.79 10.74
C PHE A 151 9.51 6.57 12.04
N GLY A 152 8.41 6.90 12.73
CA GLY A 152 8.45 7.62 13.99
C GLY A 152 8.58 9.15 13.89
N THR A 153 8.86 9.71 12.70
CA THR A 153 9.05 11.18 12.56
C THR A 153 7.74 11.95 12.41
N ALA A 154 6.77 11.38 11.72
CA ALA A 154 5.45 11.99 11.51
C ALA A 154 4.37 10.93 11.54
N GLY A 155 3.41 11.09 12.42
CA GLY A 155 2.25 10.22 12.51
C GLY A 155 1.15 10.59 11.53
N ALA A 156 0.22 9.66 11.33
CA ALA A 156 -0.97 9.90 10.55
C ALA A 156 -2.05 10.58 11.40
N HIS A 157 -2.77 11.51 10.79
CA HIS A 157 -4.00 12.08 11.34
C HIS A 157 -5.15 11.55 10.50
N LEU A 158 -6.08 10.83 11.12
CA LEU A 158 -7.14 10.11 10.41
C LEU A 158 -8.52 10.66 10.77
N ALA A 159 -9.50 10.50 9.87
CA ALA A 159 -10.90 10.82 10.16
C ALA A 159 -11.83 9.73 9.64
N VAL A 160 -12.79 9.32 10.45
CA VAL A 160 -13.83 8.35 10.09
C VAL A 160 -14.92 9.06 9.29
N ALA A 161 -14.87 8.95 7.97
CA ALA A 161 -15.80 9.69 7.10
C ALA A 161 -16.08 9.01 5.74
N GLY A 162 -15.44 7.88 5.43
CA GLY A 162 -15.58 7.19 4.15
C GLY A 162 -16.47 5.96 4.23
N ARG A 163 -17.00 5.53 3.08
CA ARG A 163 -17.67 4.22 2.92
C ARG A 163 -16.70 3.19 2.39
N GLY A 164 -16.92 1.91 2.76
CA GLY A 164 -16.18 0.78 2.24
C GLY A 164 -16.24 0.69 0.70
N ARG A 165 -15.29 -0.01 0.12
CA ARG A 165 -15.19 -0.21 -1.33
C ARG A 165 -16.24 -1.20 -1.81
N ASP A 166 -16.70 -1.03 -3.04
CA ASP A 166 -17.63 -1.96 -3.71
C ASP A 166 -16.94 -3.28 -4.12
N VAL A 167 -15.70 -3.21 -4.65
CA VAL A 167 -14.88 -4.37 -5.02
C VAL A 167 -13.58 -4.36 -4.20
N ALA A 168 -13.70 -4.46 -2.87
CA ALA A 168 -12.57 -4.30 -1.96
C ALA A 168 -11.46 -5.34 -2.16
N ALA A 169 -11.80 -6.55 -2.56
CA ALA A 169 -10.84 -7.63 -2.82
C ALA A 169 -9.89 -7.33 -3.99
N ALA A 170 -10.24 -6.41 -4.89
CA ALA A 170 -9.41 -6.00 -6.01
C ALA A 170 -8.82 -4.59 -5.81
N LYS A 171 -7.54 -4.43 -6.19
CA LYS A 171 -6.93 -3.11 -6.26
C LYS A 171 -7.09 -2.55 -7.67
N TYR A 172 -8.02 -1.58 -7.85
CA TYR A 172 -8.38 -1.01 -9.14
C TYR A 172 -8.32 0.52 -9.15
N SER A 173 -8.02 1.07 -10.31
CA SER A 173 -7.69 2.49 -10.47
C SER A 173 -8.87 3.44 -10.30
N ASP A 174 -10.10 3.03 -10.64
CA ASP A 174 -11.32 3.85 -10.46
C ASP A 174 -11.55 4.25 -9.01
N TRP A 175 -11.02 3.48 -8.05
CA TRP A 175 -11.02 3.88 -6.65
C TRP A 175 -10.35 5.23 -6.40
N ALA A 176 -9.32 5.60 -7.20
CA ALA A 176 -8.69 6.91 -7.09
C ALA A 176 -9.68 8.05 -7.38
N ARG A 177 -10.58 7.86 -8.35
CA ARG A 177 -11.63 8.80 -8.72
C ARG A 177 -12.77 8.81 -7.69
N ILE A 178 -13.22 7.60 -7.26
CA ILE A 178 -14.32 7.44 -6.30
C ILE A 178 -13.98 8.09 -4.95
N ARG A 179 -12.80 7.80 -4.39
CA ARG A 179 -12.38 8.34 -3.09
C ARG A 179 -12.23 9.86 -3.09
N LYS A 180 -11.90 10.48 -4.22
CA LYS A 180 -11.75 11.94 -4.35
C LYS A 180 -13.02 12.70 -3.94
N GLY A 181 -14.19 12.10 -4.19
CA GLY A 181 -15.46 12.64 -3.71
C GLY A 181 -15.58 12.64 -2.18
N MET A 182 -15.09 11.59 -1.53
CA MET A 182 -15.10 11.45 -0.07
C MET A 182 -14.06 12.37 0.62
N GLU A 183 -12.94 12.66 -0.04
CA GLU A 183 -11.88 13.51 0.51
C GLU A 183 -12.33 14.95 0.80
N LYS A 184 -13.46 15.41 0.27
CA LYS A 184 -14.11 16.67 0.63
C LYS A 184 -14.55 16.71 2.10
N MET A 185 -14.76 15.52 2.71
CA MET A 185 -15.11 15.38 4.12
C MET A 185 -13.89 15.29 5.03
N ARG A 186 -12.70 15.49 4.52
CA ARG A 186 -11.44 15.42 5.28
C ARG A 186 -11.13 16.74 5.97
N PRO A 187 -11.19 16.81 7.33
CA PRO A 187 -10.81 18.02 8.06
C PRO A 187 -9.31 18.28 7.97
N PRO A 188 -8.85 19.54 7.99
CA PRO A 188 -7.43 19.83 8.27
C PRO A 188 -7.12 19.53 9.76
N PRO A 189 -5.99 18.93 10.13
CA PRO A 189 -4.84 18.47 9.34
C PRO A 189 -4.91 16.98 8.97
N VAL A 190 -6.09 16.38 8.85
CA VAL A 190 -6.27 14.96 8.55
C VAL A 190 -5.54 14.58 7.25
N THR A 191 -4.75 13.53 7.30
CA THR A 191 -3.95 13.04 6.17
C THR A 191 -4.69 12.00 5.34
N GLU A 192 -5.61 11.21 5.96
CA GLU A 192 -6.35 10.15 5.29
C GLU A 192 -7.70 9.88 5.96
N LEU A 193 -8.68 9.41 5.18
CA LEU A 193 -9.98 8.98 5.70
C LEU A 193 -9.96 7.49 6.06
N LEU A 194 -10.59 7.14 7.18
CA LEU A 194 -10.96 5.79 7.54
C LEU A 194 -12.36 5.46 7.01
N LEU A 195 -12.50 4.25 6.48
CA LEU A 195 -13.71 3.74 5.85
C LEU A 195 -14.52 2.91 6.85
N THR A 196 -15.82 3.11 6.85
CA THR A 196 -16.78 2.35 7.66
C THR A 196 -18.12 2.28 6.95
N ASN A 197 -18.92 1.25 7.19
CA ASN A 197 -20.26 1.14 6.63
C ASN A 197 -21.36 1.50 7.65
N ASP A 198 -21.07 1.43 8.94
CA ASP A 198 -22.04 1.64 10.02
C ASP A 198 -21.69 2.82 10.95
N GLY A 199 -20.48 3.40 10.77
CA GLY A 199 -19.97 4.50 11.59
C GLY A 199 -19.22 4.08 12.84
N ASP A 200 -19.18 2.78 13.14
CA ASP A 200 -18.53 2.22 14.32
C ASP A 200 -17.39 1.27 13.94
N ARG A 201 -17.66 0.22 13.15
CA ARG A 201 -16.64 -0.75 12.71
C ARG A 201 -15.78 -0.16 11.61
N ILE A 202 -14.48 0.03 11.91
CA ILE A 202 -13.53 0.61 10.98
C ILE A 202 -12.93 -0.49 10.11
N LEU A 203 -13.06 -0.32 8.80
CA LEU A 203 -12.60 -1.29 7.81
C LEU A 203 -11.11 -1.08 7.48
N GLU A 204 -10.81 0.02 6.83
CA GLU A 204 -9.46 0.35 6.37
C GLU A 204 -9.33 1.86 6.12
N GLY A 205 -8.13 2.34 5.81
CA GLY A 205 -7.94 3.68 5.26
C GLY A 205 -8.30 3.76 3.77
N SER A 206 -8.52 4.95 3.24
CA SER A 206 -8.83 5.17 1.82
C SER A 206 -7.72 4.68 0.88
N VAL A 207 -6.48 4.56 1.36
CA VAL A 207 -5.31 4.04 0.62
C VAL A 207 -4.45 3.06 1.43
N THR A 208 -4.78 2.80 2.70
CA THR A 208 -4.03 1.97 3.64
C THR A 208 -4.92 0.88 4.24
N ASN A 209 -4.33 -0.14 4.87
CA ASN A 209 -5.05 -0.95 5.85
C ASN A 209 -4.83 -0.36 7.25
N PHE A 210 -5.79 -0.55 8.13
CA PHE A 210 -5.83 0.02 9.47
C PHE A 210 -5.70 -1.05 10.54
N PHE A 211 -4.94 -0.73 11.59
CA PHE A 211 -4.68 -1.58 12.74
C PHE A 211 -4.75 -0.77 14.02
N VAL A 212 -5.21 -1.43 15.08
CA VAL A 212 -5.13 -0.91 16.45
C VAL A 212 -4.47 -1.94 17.37
N VAL A 213 -3.83 -1.45 18.44
CA VAL A 213 -3.35 -2.28 19.55
C VAL A 213 -4.27 -2.02 20.72
N CYS A 214 -5.05 -3.03 21.07
CA CYS A 214 -6.05 -2.96 22.14
C CYS A 214 -5.53 -3.59 23.42
N ARG A 215 -5.85 -2.99 24.56
CA ARG A 215 -5.69 -3.64 25.86
C ARG A 215 -6.78 -4.71 26.03
N LYS A 216 -6.39 -5.94 26.35
CA LYS A 216 -7.34 -6.98 26.73
C LYS A 216 -7.99 -6.63 28.06
N VAL A 217 -9.30 -6.77 28.15
CA VAL A 217 -10.01 -6.66 29.41
C VAL A 217 -9.85 -7.97 30.16
N VAL A 218 -8.95 -8.00 31.13
CA VAL A 218 -8.79 -9.12 32.07
C VAL A 218 -9.50 -8.75 33.37
N HIS A 219 -10.52 -9.49 33.72
CA HIS A 219 -11.44 -9.15 34.82
C HIS A 219 -10.83 -9.19 36.24
N ASP A 220 -9.57 -9.66 36.43
CA ASP A 220 -8.98 -9.91 37.77
C ASP A 220 -7.54 -9.41 37.94
N MET A 221 -7.09 -8.34 37.26
CA MET A 221 -5.70 -7.86 37.43
C MET A 221 -5.64 -6.48 38.09
N THR A 222 -4.80 -6.37 39.13
CA THR A 222 -4.43 -5.11 39.77
C THR A 222 -3.46 -4.29 38.92
N ASP A 223 -3.48 -2.96 39.07
CA ASP A 223 -2.66 -2.02 38.30
C ASP A 223 -1.12 -2.23 38.44
N GLU A 224 -0.67 -3.03 39.41
CA GLU A 224 0.76 -3.32 39.63
C GLU A 224 1.37 -4.32 38.63
N ALA A 225 0.56 -5.14 37.96
CA ALA A 225 1.02 -6.08 36.92
C ALA A 225 1.38 -5.42 35.58
N LEU A 226 1.22 -4.11 35.47
CA LEU A 226 1.44 -3.35 34.20
C LEU A 226 2.91 -3.11 33.85
N ASN A 227 3.85 -3.36 34.77
CA ASN A 227 5.28 -3.12 34.56
C ASN A 227 6.12 -4.40 34.30
N ASP A 228 5.46 -5.54 34.11
CA ASP A 228 6.12 -6.82 33.85
C ASP A 228 6.38 -7.01 32.32
N PRO A 229 7.53 -7.57 31.91
CA PRO A 229 7.78 -8.01 30.51
C PRO A 229 6.71 -8.96 29.93
N GLU A 230 5.93 -9.65 30.78
CA GLU A 230 4.75 -10.42 30.35
C GLU A 230 3.55 -9.55 29.95
N SER A 231 3.61 -8.23 30.15
CA SER A 231 2.51 -7.32 29.83
C SER A 231 2.21 -7.23 28.32
N ALA A 232 3.11 -7.68 27.45
CA ALA A 232 2.83 -7.82 26.01
C ALA A 232 1.65 -8.78 25.72
N ARG A 233 1.39 -9.75 26.61
CA ARG A 233 0.23 -10.66 26.53
C ARG A 233 -1.10 -9.99 26.88
N LEU A 234 -1.05 -8.79 27.48
CA LEU A 234 -2.23 -7.99 27.82
C LEU A 234 -2.76 -7.17 26.63
N PHE A 235 -2.05 -7.19 25.51
CA PHE A 235 -2.43 -6.47 24.31
C PHE A 235 -2.76 -7.45 23.19
N GLU A 236 -3.55 -6.98 22.26
CA GLU A 236 -3.78 -7.66 20.98
C GLU A 236 -3.88 -6.65 19.86
N VAL A 237 -3.41 -7.05 18.69
CA VAL A 237 -3.55 -6.29 17.46
C VAL A 237 -4.88 -6.65 16.82
N GLN A 238 -5.66 -5.65 16.38
CA GLN A 238 -6.90 -5.86 15.64
C GLN A 238 -6.84 -5.19 14.28
N THR A 239 -7.41 -5.86 13.27
CA THR A 239 -7.62 -5.32 11.92
C THR A 239 -8.84 -5.98 11.30
N ALA A 240 -9.56 -5.26 10.46
CA ALA A 240 -10.75 -5.82 9.82
C ALA A 240 -10.41 -7.05 8.95
N PRO A 241 -11.24 -8.11 9.00
CA PRO A 241 -11.06 -9.29 8.18
C PRO A 241 -11.38 -8.99 6.69
N LEU A 242 -10.85 -9.78 5.78
CA LEU A 242 -11.12 -9.63 4.34
C LEU A 242 -12.62 -9.81 4.01
N SER A 243 -13.34 -10.61 4.79
CA SER A 243 -14.80 -10.81 4.65
C SER A 243 -15.62 -9.55 4.85
N ASP A 244 -15.10 -8.56 5.58
CA ASP A 244 -15.78 -7.28 5.82
C ASP A 244 -15.61 -6.29 4.64
N GLY A 245 -14.91 -6.70 3.60
CA GLY A 245 -14.71 -5.88 2.40
C GLY A 245 -13.54 -4.89 2.53
N VAL A 246 -12.36 -5.39 2.87
CA VAL A 246 -11.09 -4.64 2.88
C VAL A 246 -10.11 -5.17 1.85
N LEU A 247 -9.19 -4.32 1.41
CA LEU A 247 -8.16 -4.71 0.45
C LEU A 247 -7.18 -5.72 1.07
N PRO A 248 -6.85 -6.84 0.39
CA PRO A 248 -5.76 -7.73 0.78
C PRO A 248 -4.41 -7.05 0.54
N GLY A 249 -4.02 -6.16 1.47
CA GLY A 249 -2.78 -5.38 1.37
C GLY A 249 -1.55 -6.26 1.54
N VAL A 250 -0.51 -6.03 0.72
CA VAL A 250 0.77 -6.77 0.83
C VAL A 250 1.40 -6.58 2.21
N ILE A 251 1.38 -5.35 2.71
CA ILE A 251 1.95 -5.06 4.04
C ILE A 251 1.00 -5.52 5.17
N ARG A 252 -0.34 -5.49 4.96
CA ARG A 252 -1.29 -6.07 5.90
C ARG A 252 -0.97 -7.55 6.15
N GLN A 253 -0.80 -8.33 5.09
CA GLN A 253 -0.45 -9.74 5.19
C GLN A 253 0.88 -9.95 5.91
N LEU A 254 1.88 -9.12 5.60
CA LEU A 254 3.17 -9.15 6.27
C LEU A 254 3.05 -8.91 7.78
N VAL A 255 2.26 -7.92 8.21
CA VAL A 255 2.02 -7.64 9.64
C VAL A 255 1.40 -8.86 10.32
N ILE A 256 0.41 -9.51 9.71
CA ILE A 256 -0.22 -10.72 10.27
C ILE A 256 0.82 -11.85 10.42
N GLU A 257 1.67 -12.07 9.42
CA GLU A 257 2.74 -13.06 9.46
C GLU A 257 3.77 -12.76 10.56
N ILE A 258 4.16 -11.48 10.72
CA ILE A 258 5.07 -11.04 11.79
C ILE A 258 4.43 -11.30 13.16
N CYS A 259 3.20 -10.88 13.38
CA CYS A 259 2.50 -11.12 14.63
C CYS A 259 2.44 -12.60 14.97
N SER A 260 2.08 -13.45 13.99
CA SER A 260 2.07 -14.91 14.16
C SER A 260 3.45 -15.47 14.51
N SER A 261 4.51 -15.04 13.82
CA SER A 261 5.87 -15.56 14.02
C SER A 261 6.49 -15.09 15.35
N LYS A 262 6.07 -13.95 15.88
CA LYS A 262 6.56 -13.35 17.12
C LYS A 262 5.69 -13.65 18.33
N GLY A 263 4.57 -14.34 18.13
CA GLY A 263 3.62 -14.62 19.21
C GLY A 263 2.88 -13.37 19.71
N ILE A 264 2.82 -12.30 18.87
CA ILE A 264 2.00 -11.11 19.15
C ILE A 264 0.55 -11.48 18.88
N PRO A 265 -0.34 -11.44 19.89
CA PRO A 265 -1.75 -11.75 19.67
C PRO A 265 -2.37 -10.83 18.63
N LEU A 266 -3.02 -11.43 17.63
CA LEU A 266 -3.69 -10.68 16.56
C LEU A 266 -5.06 -11.30 16.28
N GLN A 267 -6.08 -10.46 16.14
CA GLN A 267 -7.41 -10.84 15.72
C GLN A 267 -7.80 -10.10 14.43
N GLU A 268 -8.30 -10.85 13.46
CA GLU A 268 -8.94 -10.27 12.30
C GLU A 268 -10.40 -9.95 12.64
N VAL A 269 -10.59 -8.82 13.32
CA VAL A 269 -11.88 -8.23 13.70
C VAL A 269 -11.82 -6.73 13.44
N ALA A 270 -12.90 -6.16 12.87
CA ALA A 270 -12.94 -4.73 12.60
C ALA A 270 -12.90 -3.93 13.91
N PRO A 271 -11.91 -3.04 14.12
CA PRO A 271 -11.85 -2.20 15.31
C PRO A 271 -13.12 -1.36 15.46
N SER A 272 -13.77 -1.41 16.63
CA SER A 272 -14.97 -0.64 16.96
C SER A 272 -14.61 0.72 17.53
N TRP A 273 -15.13 1.80 16.94
CA TRP A 273 -14.93 3.15 17.48
C TRP A 273 -15.50 3.30 18.90
N SER A 274 -16.55 2.55 19.21
CA SER A 274 -17.13 2.50 20.56
C SER A 274 -16.12 2.00 21.61
N ASP A 275 -15.19 1.12 21.22
CA ASP A 275 -14.15 0.57 22.08
C ASP A 275 -12.83 1.37 22.04
N ARG A 276 -12.82 2.56 21.46
CA ARG A 276 -11.60 3.38 21.26
C ARG A 276 -10.80 3.67 22.53
N GLU A 277 -11.42 3.62 23.71
CA GLU A 277 -10.71 3.84 24.97
C GLU A 277 -9.76 2.68 25.33
N LEU A 278 -10.00 1.50 24.78
CA LEU A 278 -9.10 0.35 24.90
C LEU A 278 -7.90 0.45 23.95
N TRP A 279 -7.96 1.29 22.92
CA TRP A 279 -6.88 1.44 21.96
C TRP A 279 -5.70 2.21 22.56
N LYS A 280 -4.54 1.58 22.60
CA LYS A 280 -3.29 2.15 23.13
C LYS A 280 -2.39 2.65 22.01
N GLU A 281 -2.39 1.95 20.87
CA GLU A 281 -1.64 2.32 19.67
C GLU A 281 -2.57 2.15 18.47
N ALA A 282 -2.27 2.87 17.39
CA ALA A 282 -2.87 2.65 16.09
C ALA A 282 -1.82 2.90 14.99
N PHE A 283 -1.93 2.17 13.90
CA PHE A 283 -1.07 2.36 12.74
C PHE A 283 -1.79 2.02 11.43
N VAL A 284 -1.28 2.57 10.36
CA VAL A 284 -1.74 2.28 9.00
C VAL A 284 -0.61 1.69 8.16
N THR A 285 -0.96 0.88 7.16
CA THR A 285 0.03 0.21 6.32
C THR A 285 -0.21 0.43 4.84
N SER A 286 0.86 0.66 4.10
CA SER A 286 0.87 0.67 2.63
C SER A 286 2.25 0.29 2.10
N SER A 287 2.32 -0.10 0.83
CA SER A 287 3.59 -0.52 0.23
C SER A 287 4.62 0.62 0.11
N LEU A 288 4.19 1.87 0.06
CA LEU A 288 5.09 3.03 0.01
C LEU A 288 5.59 3.44 1.39
N ARG A 289 4.72 3.42 2.41
CA ARG A 289 5.05 3.87 3.77
C ARG A 289 5.55 2.73 4.66
N LEU A 290 5.25 1.47 4.32
CA LEU A 290 5.30 0.30 5.20
C LEU A 290 4.34 0.49 6.37
N LEU A 291 4.83 0.77 7.57
CA LEU A 291 4.02 1.18 8.71
C LEU A 291 4.12 2.68 8.94
N GLN A 292 3.01 3.29 9.32
CA GLN A 292 2.97 4.66 9.85
C GLN A 292 2.09 4.68 11.09
N HIS A 293 2.62 5.11 12.24
CA HIS A 293 1.84 5.25 13.46
C HIS A 293 0.79 6.36 13.29
N VAL A 294 -0.27 6.27 14.08
CA VAL A 294 -1.37 7.24 14.09
C VAL A 294 -1.24 8.13 15.34
N GLU A 295 -1.31 9.43 15.14
CA GLU A 295 -1.33 10.40 16.24
C GLU A 295 -2.75 10.77 16.67
N THR A 296 -3.67 10.89 15.71
CA THR A 296 -5.05 11.24 16.01
C THR A 296 -6.03 10.52 15.10
N ILE A 297 -7.19 10.16 15.66
CA ILE A 297 -8.36 9.74 14.90
C ILE A 297 -9.52 10.66 15.28
N GLN A 298 -10.18 11.24 14.29
CA GLN A 298 -11.39 12.05 14.45
C GLN A 298 -12.58 11.25 13.94
N ALA A 299 -13.67 11.23 14.71
CA ALA A 299 -14.93 10.65 14.25
C ALA A 299 -16.08 11.65 14.44
N PRO A 300 -17.06 11.68 13.54
CA PRO A 300 -18.22 12.53 13.70
C PRO A 300 -19.05 12.03 14.89
N ILE A 301 -19.58 12.93 15.72
CA ILE A 301 -20.46 12.58 16.85
C ILE A 301 -21.70 11.83 16.35
N SER A 302 -22.18 12.15 15.15
CA SER A 302 -23.29 11.42 14.50
C SER A 302 -22.89 11.05 13.07
N PHE A 303 -22.56 9.78 12.85
CA PHE A 303 -22.22 9.27 11.53
C PHE A 303 -23.43 9.30 10.56
N LYS A 304 -24.64 9.06 11.08
CA LYS A 304 -25.87 9.12 10.27
C LYS A 304 -26.11 10.52 9.68
N GLU A 305 -25.77 11.54 10.43
CA GLU A 305 -25.93 12.93 9.96
C GLU A 305 -24.82 13.35 9.00
N LEU A 306 -23.64 12.71 9.08
CA LEU A 306 -22.51 13.05 8.21
C LEU A 306 -22.87 12.95 6.73
N HIS A 307 -23.67 11.95 6.34
CA HIS A 307 -24.11 11.78 4.94
C HIS A 307 -24.99 12.91 4.41
N LEU A 308 -25.60 13.69 5.31
CA LEU A 308 -26.42 14.86 4.97
C LEU A 308 -25.59 16.14 4.87
N LYS A 309 -24.31 16.09 5.30
CA LYS A 309 -23.42 17.25 5.31
C LYS A 309 -22.70 17.41 3.98
N LYS A 310 -22.46 18.66 3.60
CA LYS A 310 -21.73 18.98 2.35
C LYS A 310 -20.22 19.02 2.56
N THR A 311 -19.79 19.37 3.75
CA THR A 311 -18.38 19.51 4.10
C THR A 311 -18.12 19.06 5.54
N TRP A 312 -16.84 18.78 5.84
CA TRP A 312 -16.40 18.45 7.19
C TRP A 312 -16.73 19.53 8.24
N LYS A 313 -16.86 20.81 7.83
CA LYS A 313 -17.18 21.95 8.71
C LYS A 313 -18.60 21.89 9.29
N ASP A 314 -19.47 21.16 8.63
CA ASP A 314 -20.87 21.03 9.03
C ASP A 314 -21.09 19.91 10.06
N ALA A 315 -20.03 19.20 10.42
CA ALA A 315 -20.05 18.10 11.38
C ALA A 315 -19.29 18.46 12.67
N SER A 316 -19.77 17.95 13.81
CA SER A 316 -19.04 17.99 15.07
C SER A 316 -18.20 16.72 15.20
N TRP A 317 -16.95 16.87 15.66
CA TRP A 317 -15.96 15.81 15.70
C TRP A 317 -15.50 15.54 17.12
N GLU A 318 -15.39 14.28 17.50
CA GLU A 318 -14.64 13.83 18.67
C GLU A 318 -13.27 13.31 18.24
N VAL A 319 -12.27 13.37 19.14
CA VAL A 319 -10.87 13.10 18.79
C VAL A 319 -10.26 12.14 19.79
N LYS A 320 -9.76 11.00 19.29
CA LYS A 320 -8.85 10.10 20.01
C LYS A 320 -7.41 10.49 19.69
N ARG A 321 -6.57 10.62 20.73
CA ARG A 321 -5.13 10.93 20.59
C ARG A 321 -4.30 9.75 21.11
N PHE A 322 -3.20 9.47 20.44
CA PHE A 322 -2.23 8.46 20.82
C PHE A 322 -0.93 9.13 21.29
N LYS A 323 -0.21 8.50 22.21
CA LYS A 323 1.06 9.00 22.74
C LYS A 323 2.24 8.32 22.04
N GLY A 324 2.80 8.98 21.02
CA GLY A 324 3.97 8.47 20.29
C GLY A 324 3.65 7.25 19.43
N VAL A 325 4.70 6.52 19.07
CA VAL A 325 4.63 5.39 18.12
C VAL A 325 3.98 4.15 18.73
N GLY A 326 4.26 3.87 20.00
CA GLY A 326 3.87 2.64 20.67
C GLY A 326 4.90 1.51 20.54
N LEU A 327 4.95 0.63 21.56
CA LEU A 327 5.95 -0.45 21.63
C LEU A 327 5.68 -1.57 20.64
N ILE A 328 4.43 -2.03 20.55
CA ILE A 328 4.04 -3.13 19.64
C ILE A 328 4.18 -2.66 18.18
N THR A 329 3.77 -1.43 17.87
CA THR A 329 3.95 -0.86 16.53
C THR A 329 5.43 -0.76 16.15
N THR A 330 6.31 -0.38 17.10
CA THR A 330 7.76 -0.33 16.88
C THR A 330 8.33 -1.72 16.62
N GLU A 331 7.97 -2.70 17.43
CA GLU A 331 8.40 -4.09 17.26
C GLU A 331 7.99 -4.62 15.87
N ILE A 332 6.73 -4.46 15.48
CA ILE A 332 6.25 -4.89 14.16
C ILE A 332 7.05 -4.17 13.04
N GLN A 333 7.35 -2.88 13.19
CA GLN A 333 8.11 -2.12 12.20
C GLN A 333 9.55 -2.63 12.06
N GLU A 334 10.22 -2.96 13.14
CA GLU A 334 11.58 -3.52 13.11
C GLU A 334 11.66 -4.78 12.26
N TYR A 335 10.69 -5.69 12.42
CA TYR A 335 10.60 -6.90 11.61
C TYR A 335 10.02 -6.68 10.21
N SER A 336 9.35 -5.57 9.97
CA SER A 336 8.88 -5.18 8.63
C SER A 336 10.00 -4.61 7.76
N CYS A 337 11.17 -4.31 8.33
CA CYS A 337 12.32 -3.83 7.60
C CYS A 337 12.83 -4.89 6.62
N PRO A 338 13.02 -4.55 5.33
CA PRO A 338 13.46 -5.50 4.31
C PRO A 338 14.78 -6.21 4.61
N PHE A 339 15.69 -5.56 5.34
CA PHE A 339 16.96 -6.17 5.76
C PHE A 339 16.78 -7.25 6.82
N CYS A 340 15.84 -7.09 7.76
CA CYS A 340 15.50 -8.12 8.74
C CYS A 340 14.82 -9.32 8.07
N GLN A 341 14.09 -9.09 6.98
CA GLN A 341 13.39 -10.13 6.22
C GLN A 341 14.27 -10.88 5.20
N ALA A 342 15.36 -10.29 4.71
CA ALA A 342 16.29 -10.96 3.81
C ALA A 342 16.85 -12.26 4.42
N ALA A 343 16.91 -12.33 5.76
CA ALA A 343 17.24 -13.55 6.48
C ALA A 343 16.12 -14.60 6.52
N PHE A 344 14.84 -14.21 6.32
CA PHE A 344 13.67 -15.08 6.46
C PHE A 344 12.95 -15.40 5.14
N LEU A 345 13.05 -14.53 4.10
CA LEU A 345 12.22 -14.60 2.89
C LEU A 345 13.00 -14.30 1.61
N ALA A 346 14.12 -14.98 1.39
CA ALA A 346 14.99 -14.80 0.20
C ALA A 346 14.28 -14.76 -1.19
N PRO A 347 13.16 -15.49 -1.46
CA PRO A 347 12.53 -15.46 -2.78
C PRO A 347 11.65 -14.22 -3.06
N SER A 348 11.46 -13.30 -2.11
CA SER A 348 10.47 -12.22 -2.24
C SER A 348 11.02 -10.92 -2.85
N PHE A 349 12.29 -10.85 -3.23
CA PHE A 349 12.93 -9.63 -3.72
C PHE A 349 13.39 -9.76 -5.18
N PHE A 350 13.09 -8.74 -5.98
CA PHE A 350 13.67 -8.58 -7.30
C PHE A 350 14.93 -7.74 -7.18
N PHE A 351 16.11 -8.36 -7.34
CA PHE A 351 17.40 -7.68 -7.32
C PHE A 351 17.65 -6.97 -8.65
N LEU A 352 18.02 -5.70 -8.58
CA LEU A 352 18.33 -4.88 -9.76
C LEU A 352 19.79 -4.95 -10.21
N ALA A 353 20.65 -5.66 -9.46
CA ALA A 353 22.07 -5.74 -9.72
C ALA A 353 22.44 -6.92 -10.63
N GLU A 354 22.33 -6.75 -11.96
CA GLU A 354 23.20 -7.40 -12.93
C GLU A 354 23.81 -6.31 -13.82
N GLY A 355 24.84 -5.64 -13.30
CA GLY A 355 25.59 -4.63 -14.05
C GLY A 355 26.84 -4.19 -13.31
N ASN A 356 27.96 -4.85 -13.54
CA ASN A 356 29.33 -4.66 -13.05
C ASN A 356 29.81 -5.62 -11.94
N SER A 357 30.14 -6.83 -12.36
CA SER A 357 30.78 -7.85 -11.55
C SER A 357 32.28 -7.63 -11.26
N GLU A 358 32.87 -6.48 -11.61
CA GLU A 358 34.32 -6.26 -11.45
C GLU A 358 34.76 -5.40 -10.26
N GLN A 359 33.87 -4.76 -9.50
CA GLN A 359 34.32 -3.89 -8.40
C GLN A 359 33.89 -4.26 -6.98
N ARG A 360 33.30 -5.43 -6.72
CA ARG A 360 32.95 -5.86 -5.36
C ARG A 360 33.55 -7.20 -4.95
N LYS A 361 34.87 -7.36 -5.17
CA LYS A 361 35.69 -8.38 -4.51
C LYS A 361 36.59 -7.70 -3.47
N SER A 362 36.02 -7.12 -2.43
CA SER A 362 36.78 -6.84 -1.19
C SER A 362 35.81 -6.48 -0.06
N GLY A 363 35.71 -7.35 0.91
CA GLY A 363 35.33 -7.01 2.28
C GLY A 363 33.97 -7.49 2.77
N TRP A 364 33.80 -8.79 2.92
CA TRP A 364 32.90 -9.29 3.96
C TRP A 364 33.60 -10.44 4.70
N ILE A 365 34.10 -10.14 5.90
CA ILE A 365 34.57 -11.14 6.89
C ILE A 365 33.50 -11.18 7.98
N PRO A 366 32.86 -12.32 8.27
CA PRO A 366 31.97 -12.43 9.41
C PRO A 366 32.79 -12.56 10.68
N ASN A 367 32.62 -11.63 11.62
CA ASN A 367 33.12 -11.82 12.98
C ASN A 367 32.23 -12.82 13.72
N LYS A 368 32.92 -13.71 14.42
CA LYS A 368 32.43 -14.83 15.26
C LYS A 368 31.50 -14.38 16.37
#